data_3ef0d435de01b858145774218e1a1e61
#
_entry.id   3ef0d435de01b858145774218e1a1e61
#
_cell.length_a   1.000
_cell.length_b   1.000
_cell.length_c   1.000
_cell.angle_alpha   90.00
_cell.angle_beta   90.00
_cell.angle_gamma   90.00
#
_symmetry.space_group_name_H-M   'P 1'
#
loop_
_entity.id
_entity.type
_entity.pdbx_description
1 polymer ?
#
loop_
_entity_poly.entity_id
_entity_poly.type
_entity_poly.pdbx_seq_one_letter_code
_entity_poly.pdbx_strand_id
1 'polypeptide(L)'
;MMKAVLAGHASQLHIGESSKPDPNDYDVLVKVIIISMYPVPKGVSQILGLEISGTVENVVTKYKFGDKVFGLLYGGAYAEYALINEDMVMLLPDQLTFQQGAAIPEVWFTAYQALHLIANIQEGHNLLIHAGASGVGLALVELSKLAKARNIFATVGSDVKVKFIEKLGVTKGINYKVEDFKETANIIIDLVGKDYWHKNMDCLAVDGRMVILSSMSGAAVSNVDLSPFLRKSIRVEGSRLRSRPLDYQINLRNLFYKNIFPLFTTPESPLKIIIDKVFDWKKISEAHKYLESNVNIGKVIINVTD
;
A
#
# COMPACT_ATOMS: atom_id res chain seq x y z
N MET A 1 -5.71 -13.52 -27.52
CA MET A 1 -5.48 -12.08 -27.31
C MET A 1 -6.35 -11.64 -26.15
N MET A 2 -5.95 -10.59 -25.44
CA MET A 2 -6.71 -9.93 -24.36
C MET A 2 -6.51 -8.42 -24.47
N LYS A 3 -7.41 -7.63 -23.92
CA LYS A 3 -7.20 -6.19 -23.75
C LYS A 3 -6.31 -5.92 -22.53
N ALA A 4 -5.43 -4.94 -22.65
CA ALA A 4 -4.57 -4.48 -21.58
C ALA A 4 -4.31 -2.97 -21.68
N VAL A 5 -3.97 -2.34 -20.56
CA VAL A 5 -3.50 -0.96 -20.53
C VAL A 5 -2.00 -0.96 -20.78
N LEU A 6 -1.59 -0.39 -21.89
CA LEU A 6 -0.20 -0.33 -22.34
C LEU A 6 0.37 1.07 -22.11
N ALA A 7 1.64 1.14 -21.73
CA ALA A 7 2.39 2.39 -21.67
C ALA A 7 2.91 2.73 -23.08
N GLY A 8 2.35 3.77 -23.69
CA GLY A 8 2.79 4.29 -24.98
C GLY A 8 3.98 5.26 -24.88
N HIS A 9 4.38 5.84 -26.02
CA HIS A 9 5.36 6.92 -26.05
C HIS A 9 4.89 8.10 -25.22
N ALA A 10 5.82 8.75 -24.50
CA ALA A 10 5.55 9.88 -23.60
C ALA A 10 4.66 9.57 -22.38
N SER A 11 4.67 8.32 -21.88
CA SER A 11 3.89 7.88 -20.70
C SER A 11 2.36 7.98 -20.86
N GLN A 12 1.86 8.03 -22.08
CA GLN A 12 0.43 7.95 -22.35
C GLN A 12 -0.06 6.52 -22.16
N LEU A 13 -1.07 6.36 -21.33
CA LEU A 13 -1.72 5.07 -21.12
C LEU A 13 -2.88 4.92 -22.10
N HIS A 14 -2.95 3.76 -22.77
CA HIS A 14 -4.04 3.42 -23.68
C HIS A 14 -4.41 1.95 -23.55
N ILE A 15 -5.64 1.62 -23.87
CA ILE A 15 -6.08 0.22 -23.98
C ILE A 15 -5.68 -0.30 -25.35
N GLY A 16 -4.93 -1.40 -25.36
CA GLY A 16 -4.48 -2.09 -26.56
C GLY A 16 -4.63 -3.61 -26.42
N GLU A 17 -4.22 -4.32 -27.45
CA GLU A 17 -4.21 -5.79 -27.43
C GLU A 17 -2.85 -6.32 -26.98
N SER A 18 -2.89 -7.38 -26.19
CA SER A 18 -1.72 -8.13 -25.72
C SER A 18 -2.01 -9.62 -25.76
N SER A 19 -0.98 -10.45 -25.76
CA SER A 19 -1.15 -11.89 -25.63
C SER A 19 -1.76 -12.22 -24.26
N LYS A 20 -2.78 -13.07 -24.24
CA LYS A 20 -3.25 -13.63 -22.97
C LYS A 20 -2.11 -14.46 -22.39
N PRO A 21 -1.73 -14.27 -21.11
CA PRO A 21 -0.61 -14.99 -20.54
C PRO A 21 -0.93 -16.48 -20.40
N ASP A 22 0.08 -17.32 -20.57
CA ASP A 22 0.00 -18.77 -20.42
C ASP A 22 0.55 -19.18 -19.04
N PRO A 23 -0.28 -19.77 -18.17
CA PRO A 23 0.13 -20.13 -16.82
C PRO A 23 1.07 -21.35 -16.83
N ASN A 24 2.10 -21.32 -15.99
CA ASN A 24 2.86 -22.50 -15.62
C ASN A 24 2.22 -23.24 -14.43
N ASP A 25 2.82 -24.31 -13.94
CA ASP A 25 2.28 -25.18 -12.88
C ASP A 25 2.07 -24.47 -11.53
N TYR A 26 2.68 -23.30 -11.34
CA TYR A 26 2.63 -22.53 -10.09
C TYR A 26 1.87 -21.20 -10.23
N ASP A 27 1.30 -20.94 -11.41
CA ASP A 27 0.61 -19.70 -11.70
C ASP A 27 -0.91 -19.88 -11.72
N VAL A 28 -1.60 -19.02 -11.02
CA VAL A 28 -3.05 -18.85 -11.12
C VAL A 28 -3.35 -17.82 -12.17
N LEU A 29 -4.04 -18.23 -13.24
CA LEU A 29 -4.60 -17.30 -14.21
C LEU A 29 -5.91 -16.73 -13.66
N VAL A 30 -5.94 -15.43 -13.48
CA VAL A 30 -7.09 -14.72 -12.94
C VAL A 30 -7.72 -13.85 -14.03
N LYS A 31 -9.03 -14.00 -14.24
CA LYS A 31 -9.82 -13.01 -14.97
C LYS A 31 -10.02 -11.82 -14.05
N VAL A 32 -9.40 -10.71 -14.42
CA VAL A 32 -9.34 -9.51 -13.60
C VAL A 32 -10.67 -8.78 -13.64
N ILE A 33 -11.20 -8.46 -12.47
CA ILE A 33 -12.40 -7.64 -12.31
C ILE A 33 -12.02 -6.24 -11.83
N ILE A 34 -11.14 -6.18 -10.82
CA ILE A 34 -10.71 -4.94 -10.18
C ILE A 34 -9.20 -4.89 -10.09
N ILE A 35 -8.64 -3.72 -10.37
CA ILE A 35 -7.26 -3.36 -10.11
C ILE A 35 -7.18 -2.17 -9.17
N SER A 36 -6.14 -2.12 -8.38
CA SER A 36 -5.83 -0.95 -7.58
C SER A 36 -4.62 -0.20 -8.16
N MET A 37 -4.70 1.11 -8.07
CA MET A 37 -3.69 1.97 -8.68
C MET A 37 -2.47 2.13 -7.78
N TYR A 38 -1.31 1.97 -8.41
CA TYR A 38 -0.01 2.30 -7.85
C TYR A 38 0.92 2.81 -8.96
N PRO A 39 1.66 3.90 -8.76
CA PRO A 39 2.66 4.33 -9.74
C PRO A 39 3.76 3.28 -9.87
N VAL A 40 3.90 2.67 -11.04
CA VAL A 40 4.89 1.62 -11.26
C VAL A 40 6.15 2.19 -11.88
N PRO A 41 7.33 1.91 -11.32
CA PRO A 41 8.60 2.27 -11.96
C PRO A 41 8.74 1.61 -13.33
N LYS A 42 9.31 2.34 -14.29
CA LYS A 42 9.60 1.84 -15.63
C LYS A 42 10.48 0.59 -15.60
N GLY A 43 10.25 -0.36 -16.48
CA GLY A 43 11.21 -1.40 -16.84
C GLY A 43 10.93 -2.84 -16.39
N VAL A 44 9.78 -3.15 -15.75
CA VAL A 44 9.49 -4.52 -15.26
C VAL A 44 8.42 -5.24 -16.09
N SER A 45 7.42 -4.52 -16.60
CA SER A 45 6.38 -5.03 -17.50
C SER A 45 5.86 -3.88 -18.36
N GLN A 46 5.48 -4.18 -19.61
CA GLN A 46 4.75 -3.23 -20.45
C GLN A 46 3.33 -2.97 -19.94
N ILE A 47 2.78 -3.92 -19.19
CA ILE A 47 1.47 -3.82 -18.52
C ILE A 47 1.71 -3.48 -17.06
N LEU A 48 1.14 -2.37 -16.61
CA LEU A 48 1.28 -1.87 -15.23
C LEU A 48 0.43 -2.66 -14.24
N GLY A 49 0.45 -2.22 -12.98
CA GLY A 49 -0.41 -2.70 -11.89
C GLY A 49 0.19 -3.86 -11.10
N LEU A 50 -0.03 -3.84 -9.79
CA LEU A 50 0.59 -4.75 -8.82
C LEU A 50 -0.42 -5.59 -8.04
N GLU A 51 -1.67 -5.23 -8.03
CA GLU A 51 -2.69 -5.90 -7.20
C GLU A 51 -4.02 -5.97 -7.94
N ILE A 52 -4.69 -7.09 -7.78
CA ILE A 52 -5.97 -7.38 -8.45
C ILE A 52 -6.92 -8.11 -7.51
N SER A 53 -8.17 -8.13 -7.92
CA SER A 53 -9.15 -9.13 -7.55
C SER A 53 -9.91 -9.61 -8.79
N GLY A 54 -10.38 -10.85 -8.77
CA GLY A 54 -11.04 -11.45 -9.91
C GLY A 54 -11.46 -12.89 -9.65
N THR A 55 -11.64 -13.65 -10.72
CA THR A 55 -12.01 -15.05 -10.68
C THR A 55 -10.95 -15.94 -11.32
N VAL A 56 -10.73 -17.10 -10.76
CA VAL A 56 -9.77 -18.09 -11.28
C VAL A 56 -10.27 -18.68 -12.60
N GLU A 57 -9.41 -18.68 -13.62
CA GLU A 57 -9.70 -19.18 -14.99
C GLU A 57 -8.95 -20.49 -15.34
N ASN A 58 -8.04 -20.95 -14.49
CA ASN A 58 -7.41 -22.26 -14.64
C ASN A 58 -7.50 -23.07 -13.33
N VAL A 59 -7.30 -24.36 -13.43
CA VAL A 59 -7.22 -25.21 -12.24
C VAL A 59 -5.78 -25.41 -11.87
N VAL A 60 -5.43 -25.03 -10.63
CA VAL A 60 -4.15 -25.31 -9.99
C VAL A 60 -4.39 -26.04 -8.67
N THR A 61 -3.36 -26.54 -8.05
CA THR A 61 -3.48 -27.41 -6.87
C THR A 61 -4.29 -26.83 -5.72
N LYS A 62 -4.28 -25.52 -5.53
CA LYS A 62 -4.88 -24.82 -4.38
C LYS A 62 -6.22 -24.13 -4.69
N TYR A 63 -6.52 -23.88 -5.96
CA TYR A 63 -7.68 -23.08 -6.38
C TYR A 63 -8.47 -23.78 -7.48
N LYS A 64 -9.78 -23.50 -7.52
CA LYS A 64 -10.71 -24.06 -8.51
C LYS A 64 -11.17 -22.99 -9.49
N PHE A 65 -11.54 -23.41 -10.69
CA PHE A 65 -12.19 -22.53 -11.66
C PHE A 65 -13.39 -21.81 -11.02
N GLY A 66 -13.44 -20.49 -11.18
CA GLY A 66 -14.48 -19.63 -10.64
C GLY A 66 -14.28 -19.16 -9.20
N ASP A 67 -13.27 -19.63 -8.48
CA ASP A 67 -12.95 -19.12 -7.15
C ASP A 67 -12.72 -17.60 -7.20
N LYS A 68 -13.34 -16.87 -6.29
CA LYS A 68 -13.08 -15.43 -6.10
C LYS A 68 -11.77 -15.26 -5.37
N VAL A 69 -10.86 -14.50 -5.94
CA VAL A 69 -9.51 -14.32 -5.41
C VAL A 69 -9.03 -12.87 -5.49
N PHE A 70 -8.01 -12.57 -4.72
CA PHE A 70 -7.24 -11.34 -4.79
C PHE A 70 -5.77 -11.61 -4.47
N GLY A 71 -4.86 -10.71 -4.87
CA GLY A 71 -3.46 -10.92 -4.59
C GLY A 71 -2.54 -9.83 -5.13
N LEU A 72 -1.25 -9.98 -4.79
CA LEU A 72 -0.16 -9.09 -5.18
C LEU A 72 0.66 -9.73 -6.30
N LEU A 73 1.00 -8.92 -7.32
CA LEU A 73 1.80 -9.32 -8.47
C LEU A 73 3.06 -8.46 -8.59
N TYR A 74 4.01 -8.92 -9.40
CA TYR A 74 5.18 -8.12 -9.79
C TYR A 74 4.85 -7.05 -10.85
N GLY A 75 3.76 -7.20 -11.58
CA GLY A 75 3.29 -6.36 -12.67
C GLY A 75 2.24 -7.10 -13.50
N GLY A 76 1.67 -6.44 -14.53
CA GLY A 76 0.72 -7.10 -15.42
C GLY A 76 -0.75 -7.03 -14.99
N ALA A 77 -1.07 -6.33 -13.91
CA ALA A 77 -2.43 -6.29 -13.38
C ALA A 77 -3.42 -5.49 -14.25
N TYR A 78 -2.95 -4.51 -15.05
CA TYR A 78 -3.82 -3.65 -15.85
C TYR A 78 -4.25 -4.35 -17.16
N ALA A 79 -4.88 -5.51 -17.04
CA ALA A 79 -5.31 -6.34 -18.17
C ALA A 79 -6.57 -7.14 -17.80
N GLU A 80 -7.23 -7.71 -18.82
CA GLU A 80 -8.37 -8.62 -18.60
C GLU A 80 -7.98 -9.91 -17.88
N TYR A 81 -6.73 -10.34 -18.03
CA TYR A 81 -6.18 -11.53 -17.38
C TYR A 81 -4.79 -11.25 -16.83
N ALA A 82 -4.50 -11.79 -15.67
CA ALA A 82 -3.18 -11.67 -15.03
C ALA A 82 -2.76 -13.00 -14.41
N LEU A 83 -1.46 -13.22 -14.31
CA LEU A 83 -0.88 -14.36 -13.58
C LEU A 83 -0.44 -13.93 -12.19
N ILE A 84 -0.77 -14.74 -11.20
CA ILE A 84 -0.31 -14.60 -9.83
C ILE A 84 0.29 -15.94 -9.40
N ASN A 85 1.48 -15.92 -8.80
CA ASN A 85 2.01 -17.11 -8.15
C ASN A 85 0.99 -17.64 -7.12
N GLU A 86 0.72 -18.94 -7.09
CA GLU A 86 -0.34 -19.54 -6.26
C GLU A 86 -0.19 -19.25 -4.77
N ASP A 87 1.06 -19.07 -4.30
CA ASP A 87 1.34 -18.73 -2.90
C ASP A 87 1.10 -17.24 -2.56
N MET A 88 0.92 -16.38 -3.57
CA MET A 88 0.57 -14.97 -3.40
C MET A 88 -0.93 -14.69 -3.55
N VAL A 89 -1.70 -15.67 -4.00
CA VAL A 89 -3.17 -15.59 -4.10
C VAL A 89 -3.81 -15.80 -2.74
N MET A 90 -4.93 -15.12 -2.52
CA MET A 90 -5.81 -15.28 -1.35
C MET A 90 -7.25 -15.43 -1.82
N LEU A 91 -8.01 -16.33 -1.18
CA LEU A 91 -9.46 -16.43 -1.42
C LEU A 91 -10.15 -15.15 -0.93
N LEU A 92 -11.04 -14.62 -1.75
CA LEU A 92 -11.89 -13.50 -1.39
C LEU A 92 -13.16 -14.02 -0.71
N PRO A 93 -13.33 -13.79 0.58
CA PRO A 93 -14.53 -14.25 1.29
C PRO A 93 -15.74 -13.40 0.91
N ASP A 94 -16.95 -13.96 1.08
CA ASP A 94 -18.20 -13.31 0.67
C ASP A 94 -18.50 -11.99 1.44
N GLN A 95 -17.85 -11.77 2.58
CA GLN A 95 -17.94 -10.52 3.36
C GLN A 95 -17.23 -9.35 2.69
N LEU A 96 -16.35 -9.60 1.72
CA LEU A 96 -15.60 -8.58 1.01
C LEU A 96 -15.99 -8.49 -0.46
N THR A 97 -16.09 -7.28 -0.96
CA THR A 97 -16.26 -7.03 -2.40
C THR A 97 -14.94 -7.18 -3.15
N PHE A 98 -14.98 -7.37 -4.47
CA PHE A 98 -13.78 -7.35 -5.30
C PHE A 98 -12.98 -6.04 -5.16
N GLN A 99 -13.65 -4.88 -5.02
CA GLN A 99 -12.98 -3.59 -4.79
C GLN A 99 -12.19 -3.59 -3.48
N GLN A 100 -12.77 -4.12 -2.42
CA GLN A 100 -12.08 -4.25 -1.13
C GLN A 100 -10.92 -5.24 -1.22
N GLY A 101 -11.11 -6.38 -1.89
CA GLY A 101 -10.04 -7.35 -2.13
C GLY A 101 -8.83 -6.74 -2.84
N ALA A 102 -9.07 -6.01 -3.94
CA ALA A 102 -8.00 -5.35 -4.69
C ALA A 102 -7.34 -4.18 -3.93
N ALA A 103 -7.98 -3.65 -2.90
CA ALA A 103 -7.45 -2.54 -2.09
C ALA A 103 -6.56 -2.98 -0.91
N ILE A 104 -6.38 -4.30 -0.71
CA ILE A 104 -5.64 -4.84 0.44
C ILE A 104 -4.15 -5.07 0.14
N PRO A 105 -3.71 -5.85 -0.88
CA PRO A 105 -2.40 -6.48 -0.87
C PRO A 105 -1.23 -5.49 -0.71
N GLU A 106 -1.08 -4.54 -1.62
CA GLU A 106 0.09 -3.65 -1.65
C GLU A 106 0.19 -2.78 -0.39
N VAL A 107 -0.91 -2.13 -0.01
CA VAL A 107 -0.87 -1.15 1.08
C VAL A 107 -0.84 -1.79 2.46
N TRP A 108 -1.57 -2.89 2.65
CA TRP A 108 -1.62 -3.55 3.96
C TRP A 108 -0.39 -4.42 4.23
N PHE A 109 0.17 -5.08 3.20
CA PHE A 109 1.44 -5.81 3.36
C PHE A 109 2.58 -4.83 3.64
N THR A 110 2.63 -3.69 2.93
CA THR A 110 3.62 -2.64 3.18
C THR A 110 3.49 -2.07 4.59
N ALA A 111 2.27 -1.76 5.03
CA ALA A 111 2.02 -1.25 6.37
C ALA A 111 2.38 -2.27 7.46
N TYR A 112 1.95 -3.53 7.30
CA TYR A 112 2.24 -4.61 8.22
C TYR A 112 3.76 -4.87 8.35
N GLN A 113 4.45 -4.96 7.21
CA GLN A 113 5.90 -5.13 7.18
C GLN A 113 6.61 -4.00 7.92
N ALA A 114 6.26 -2.74 7.60
CA ALA A 114 6.90 -1.57 8.19
C ALA A 114 6.67 -1.49 9.70
N LEU A 115 5.44 -1.72 10.13
CA LEU A 115 5.04 -1.50 11.52
C LEU A 115 5.41 -2.67 12.43
N HIS A 116 5.11 -3.90 12.02
CA HIS A 116 5.31 -5.09 12.87
C HIS A 116 6.68 -5.73 12.68
N LEU A 117 7.14 -5.92 11.43
CA LEU A 117 8.37 -6.68 11.19
C LEU A 117 9.64 -5.81 11.30
N ILE A 118 9.57 -4.53 10.93
CA ILE A 118 10.73 -3.64 10.93
C ILE A 118 10.73 -2.74 12.15
N ALA A 119 9.69 -1.91 12.34
CA ALA A 119 9.62 -1.00 13.48
C ALA A 119 9.34 -1.72 14.80
N ASN A 120 8.80 -2.94 14.77
CA ASN A 120 8.47 -3.72 15.96
C ASN A 120 7.64 -2.94 16.96
N ILE A 121 6.46 -2.48 16.52
CA ILE A 121 5.54 -1.69 17.35
C ILE A 121 5.19 -2.42 18.63
N GLN A 122 5.14 -1.66 19.74
CA GLN A 122 4.70 -2.15 21.04
C GLN A 122 3.51 -1.32 21.53
N GLU A 123 2.68 -1.90 22.41
CA GLU A 123 1.61 -1.18 23.09
C GLU A 123 2.17 0.06 23.81
N GLY A 124 1.48 1.18 23.70
CA GLY A 124 1.88 2.44 24.32
C GLY A 124 2.90 3.27 23.53
N HIS A 125 3.40 2.80 22.39
CA HIS A 125 4.25 3.63 21.52
C HIS A 125 3.50 4.84 20.94
N ASN A 126 4.21 5.95 20.75
CA ASN A 126 3.78 7.07 19.94
C ASN A 126 4.29 6.89 18.50
N LEU A 127 3.42 7.11 17.52
CA LEU A 127 3.75 7.02 16.10
C LEU A 127 3.59 8.36 15.41
N LEU A 128 4.47 8.61 14.44
CA LEU A 128 4.32 9.67 13.44
C LEU A 128 4.29 9.02 12.04
N ILE A 129 3.19 9.21 11.34
CA ILE A 129 2.94 8.63 10.02
C ILE A 129 2.89 9.76 9.00
N HIS A 130 3.84 9.80 8.06
CA HIS A 130 3.78 10.75 6.96
C HIS A 130 2.85 10.26 5.85
N ALA A 131 2.24 11.19 5.11
CA ALA A 131 1.21 10.92 4.13
C ALA A 131 0.03 10.09 4.69
N GLY A 132 -0.45 10.45 5.88
CA GLY A 132 -1.43 9.68 6.67
C GLY A 132 -2.78 9.40 6.00
N ALA A 133 -3.17 10.17 4.97
CA ALA A 133 -4.40 9.93 4.20
C ALA A 133 -4.16 9.10 2.92
N SER A 134 -2.94 8.63 2.66
CA SER A 134 -2.65 7.69 1.57
C SER A 134 -3.15 6.28 1.91
N GLY A 135 -3.19 5.39 0.92
CA GLY A 135 -3.57 3.99 1.16
C GLY A 135 -2.71 3.32 2.23
N VAL A 136 -1.38 3.48 2.17
CA VAL A 136 -0.45 2.94 3.19
C VAL A 136 -0.63 3.65 4.52
N GLY A 137 -0.78 4.99 4.51
CA GLY A 137 -0.99 5.78 5.73
C GLY A 137 -2.24 5.35 6.50
N LEU A 138 -3.35 5.13 5.82
CA LEU A 138 -4.60 4.67 6.44
C LEU A 138 -4.48 3.23 6.99
N ALA A 139 -3.82 2.33 6.27
CA ALA A 139 -3.53 0.99 6.77
C ALA A 139 -2.64 1.02 8.02
N LEU A 140 -1.61 1.92 8.05
CA LEU A 140 -0.77 2.14 9.23
C LEU A 140 -1.58 2.66 10.42
N VAL A 141 -2.49 3.61 10.21
CA VAL A 141 -3.38 4.13 11.27
C VAL A 141 -4.20 2.98 11.88
N GLU A 142 -4.83 2.17 11.04
CA GLU A 142 -5.66 1.04 11.53
C GLU A 142 -4.82 0.00 12.28
N LEU A 143 -3.66 -0.39 11.75
CA LEU A 143 -2.76 -1.33 12.43
C LEU A 143 -2.18 -0.76 13.73
N SER A 144 -1.93 0.56 13.79
CA SER A 144 -1.44 1.22 15.00
C SER A 144 -2.47 1.23 16.12
N LYS A 145 -3.75 1.44 15.78
CA LYS A 145 -4.87 1.33 16.72
C LYS A 145 -4.99 -0.11 17.25
N LEU A 146 -4.90 -1.09 16.35
CA LEU A 146 -4.93 -2.51 16.71
C LEU A 146 -3.79 -2.88 17.68
N ALA A 147 -2.60 -2.30 17.45
CA ALA A 147 -1.43 -2.48 18.32
C ALA A 147 -1.50 -1.65 19.62
N LYS A 148 -2.59 -0.94 19.88
CA LYS A 148 -2.82 -0.07 21.05
C LYS A 148 -1.74 1.00 21.22
N ALA A 149 -1.38 1.66 20.12
CA ALA A 149 -0.53 2.84 20.18
C ALA A 149 -1.14 3.90 21.09
N ARG A 150 -0.29 4.58 21.89
CA ARG A 150 -0.74 5.64 22.79
C ARG A 150 -1.22 6.87 22.02
N ASN A 151 -0.39 7.34 21.10
CA ASN A 151 -0.71 8.45 20.23
C ASN A 151 -0.33 8.11 18.78
N ILE A 152 -1.18 8.50 17.86
CA ILE A 152 -0.96 8.41 16.41
C ILE A 152 -1.00 9.83 15.88
N PHE A 153 0.14 10.34 15.43
CA PHE A 153 0.27 11.62 14.73
C PHE A 153 0.39 11.34 13.24
N ALA A 154 -0.22 12.17 12.39
CA ALA A 154 -0.11 11.94 10.97
C ALA A 154 -0.10 13.23 10.16
N THR A 155 0.85 13.37 9.23
CA THR A 155 0.93 14.52 8.32
C THR A 155 0.08 14.29 7.08
N VAL A 156 -0.67 15.33 6.69
CA VAL A 156 -1.53 15.37 5.49
C VAL A 156 -1.50 16.73 4.83
N GLY A 157 -1.98 16.85 3.60
CA GLY A 157 -1.86 18.07 2.79
C GLY A 157 -3.08 18.98 2.77
N SER A 158 -4.09 18.79 3.63
CA SER A 158 -5.25 19.68 3.73
C SER A 158 -6.05 19.45 5.01
N ASP A 159 -6.80 20.46 5.44
CA ASP A 159 -7.65 20.40 6.64
C ASP A 159 -8.80 19.38 6.50
N VAL A 160 -9.29 19.14 5.28
CA VAL A 160 -10.27 18.09 5.00
C VAL A 160 -9.69 16.71 5.35
N LYS A 161 -8.43 16.47 4.95
CA LYS A 161 -7.71 15.23 5.29
C LYS A 161 -7.42 15.14 6.78
N VAL A 162 -7.08 16.24 7.45
CA VAL A 162 -6.91 16.29 8.91
C VAL A 162 -8.17 15.78 9.60
N LYS A 163 -9.31 16.43 9.31
CA LYS A 163 -10.61 16.05 9.90
C LYS A 163 -10.98 14.61 9.63
N PHE A 164 -10.64 14.08 8.45
CA PHE A 164 -10.93 12.69 8.09
C PHE A 164 -10.11 11.70 8.94
N ILE A 165 -8.79 11.89 9.01
CA ILE A 165 -7.92 10.94 9.74
C ILE A 165 -8.14 11.01 11.26
N GLU A 166 -8.47 12.17 11.82
CA GLU A 166 -8.83 12.31 13.23
C GLU A 166 -10.13 11.56 13.56
N LYS A 167 -11.14 11.61 12.69
CA LYS A 167 -12.35 10.76 12.82
C LYS A 167 -12.05 9.27 12.73
N LEU A 168 -10.96 8.90 12.08
CA LEU A 168 -10.50 7.52 11.99
C LEU A 168 -9.76 7.05 13.26
N GLY A 169 -9.42 7.97 14.16
CA GLY A 169 -8.76 7.71 15.44
C GLY A 169 -7.30 8.16 15.52
N VAL A 170 -6.85 8.98 14.58
CA VAL A 170 -5.56 9.69 14.70
C VAL A 170 -5.68 10.73 15.82
N THR A 171 -4.71 10.74 16.73
CA THR A 171 -4.68 11.64 17.90
C THR A 171 -4.56 13.10 17.48
N LYS A 172 -3.71 13.38 16.48
CA LYS A 172 -3.55 14.70 15.87
C LYS A 172 -3.18 14.56 14.40
N GLY A 173 -4.02 15.10 13.54
CA GLY A 173 -3.72 15.33 12.13
C GLY A 173 -2.95 16.65 11.96
N ILE A 174 -1.92 16.65 11.13
CA ILE A 174 -1.03 17.79 10.92
C ILE A 174 -1.07 18.18 9.45
N ASN A 175 -1.62 19.36 9.14
CA ASN A 175 -1.55 19.89 7.78
C ASN A 175 -0.17 20.51 7.55
N TYR A 176 0.72 19.75 6.90
CA TYR A 176 2.11 20.16 6.67
C TYR A 176 2.29 21.43 5.83
N LYS A 177 1.23 21.94 5.22
CA LYS A 177 1.25 23.20 4.46
C LYS A 177 1.14 24.44 5.34
N VAL A 178 0.61 24.29 6.55
CA VAL A 178 0.31 25.40 7.46
C VAL A 178 0.96 25.26 8.83
N GLU A 179 1.39 24.07 9.22
CA GLU A 179 2.09 23.82 10.48
C GLU A 179 3.22 22.79 10.34
N ASP A 180 4.23 22.90 11.20
CA ASP A 180 5.29 21.91 11.32
C ASP A 180 4.92 20.82 12.31
N PHE A 181 5.32 19.58 12.00
CA PHE A 181 5.23 18.48 12.96
C PHE A 181 6.41 18.57 13.96
N LYS A 182 6.10 18.34 15.26
CA LYS A 182 7.08 18.44 16.37
C LYS A 182 6.87 17.34 17.41
N GLU A 183 5.94 16.46 17.15
CA GLU A 183 5.52 15.42 18.07
C GLU A 183 6.63 14.37 18.25
N THR A 184 7.01 14.09 19.50
CA THR A 184 7.99 13.05 19.79
C THR A 184 7.37 11.66 19.57
N ALA A 185 8.03 10.86 18.73
CA ALA A 185 7.54 9.54 18.32
C ALA A 185 8.59 8.44 18.57
N ASN A 186 8.12 7.29 19.06
CA ASN A 186 8.92 6.08 19.16
C ASN A 186 9.13 5.45 17.78
N ILE A 187 8.14 5.62 16.88
CA ILE A 187 8.19 5.10 15.52
C ILE A 187 7.79 6.20 14.55
N ILE A 188 8.59 6.41 13.50
CA ILE A 188 8.25 7.26 12.37
C ILE A 188 8.17 6.39 11.11
N ILE A 189 7.08 6.48 10.37
CA ILE A 189 6.95 5.85 9.05
C ILE A 189 6.99 6.95 7.99
N ASP A 190 8.08 6.96 7.21
CA ASP A 190 8.39 8.03 6.27
C ASP A 190 8.19 7.59 4.81
N LEU A 191 7.29 8.29 4.12
CA LEU A 191 7.05 8.16 2.68
C LEU A 191 7.59 9.37 1.90
N VAL A 192 8.07 10.41 2.60
CA VAL A 192 8.44 11.72 2.02
C VAL A 192 9.93 11.79 1.71
N GLY A 193 10.79 11.46 2.66
CA GLY A 193 12.24 11.41 2.47
C GLY A 193 12.93 12.75 2.73
N LYS A 194 13.65 13.26 1.71
CA LYS A 194 14.58 14.39 1.82
C LYS A 194 14.09 15.55 2.68
N ASP A 195 12.91 16.10 2.37
CA ASP A 195 12.43 17.35 2.98
C ASP A 195 12.04 17.18 4.45
N TYR A 196 11.82 15.93 4.90
CA TYR A 196 11.43 15.63 6.28
C TYR A 196 12.56 15.05 7.13
N TRP A 197 13.69 14.72 6.52
CA TRP A 197 14.79 14.04 7.20
C TRP A 197 15.20 14.71 8.52
N HIS A 198 15.57 15.98 8.49
CA HIS A 198 16.07 16.68 9.67
C HIS A 198 15.01 16.77 10.77
N LYS A 199 13.77 17.12 10.41
CA LYS A 199 12.66 17.17 11.35
C LYS A 199 12.35 15.80 11.96
N ASN A 200 12.44 14.72 11.16
CA ASN A 200 12.27 13.36 11.65
C ASN A 200 13.33 12.99 12.70
N MET A 201 14.59 13.38 12.49
CA MET A 201 15.65 13.15 13.48
C MET A 201 15.37 13.87 14.81
N ASP A 202 14.81 15.08 14.74
CA ASP A 202 14.41 15.84 15.94
C ASP A 202 13.22 15.19 16.67
N CYS A 203 12.23 14.69 15.92
CA CYS A 203 11.03 14.07 16.45
C CYS A 203 11.23 12.66 17.03
N LEU A 204 12.27 11.93 16.60
CA LEU A 204 12.54 10.60 17.15
C LEU A 204 12.84 10.64 18.64
N ALA A 205 12.16 9.79 19.40
CA ALA A 205 12.45 9.54 20.83
C ALA A 205 13.79 8.81 20.99
N VAL A 206 14.25 8.69 22.24
CA VAL A 206 15.34 7.77 22.59
C VAL A 206 14.92 6.35 22.23
N ASP A 207 15.82 5.55 21.65
CA ASP A 207 15.59 4.21 21.10
C ASP A 207 14.57 4.17 19.97
N GLY A 208 14.24 5.35 19.40
CA GLY A 208 13.25 5.50 18.33
C GLY A 208 13.67 4.83 17.02
N ARG A 209 12.68 4.49 16.22
CA ARG A 209 12.88 3.82 14.92
C ARG A 209 12.19 4.61 13.81
N MET A 210 12.89 4.80 12.69
CA MET A 210 12.30 5.33 11.47
C MET A 210 12.35 4.29 10.36
N VAL A 211 11.22 4.07 9.69
CA VAL A 211 11.14 3.20 8.51
C VAL A 211 10.85 4.07 7.29
N ILE A 212 11.77 4.08 6.34
CA ILE A 212 11.62 4.81 5.07
C ILE A 212 11.01 3.88 4.03
N LEU A 213 9.81 4.22 3.56
CA LEU A 213 9.07 3.47 2.54
C LEU A 213 9.18 4.08 1.15
N SER A 214 9.43 5.40 1.09
CA SER A 214 9.54 6.14 -0.18
C SER A 214 10.37 7.41 0.03
N SER A 215 10.77 8.03 -1.07
CA SER A 215 11.47 9.30 -1.10
C SER A 215 10.79 10.28 -2.07
N MET A 216 9.51 10.56 -1.82
CA MET A 216 8.66 11.36 -2.73
C MET A 216 9.18 12.77 -2.97
N SER A 217 9.85 13.39 -1.98
CA SER A 217 10.48 14.72 -2.11
C SER A 217 11.94 14.65 -2.56
N GLY A 218 12.47 13.45 -2.79
CA GLY A 218 13.85 13.19 -3.18
C GLY A 218 14.60 12.30 -2.18
N ALA A 219 15.71 11.71 -2.63
CA ALA A 219 16.49 10.74 -1.86
C ALA A 219 17.81 11.30 -1.32
N ALA A 220 18.33 12.37 -1.93
CA ALA A 220 19.63 12.94 -1.53
C ALA A 220 19.45 14.00 -0.43
N VAL A 221 19.92 13.69 0.76
CA VAL A 221 19.91 14.59 1.93
C VAL A 221 21.29 15.19 2.13
N SER A 222 21.36 16.52 2.22
CA SER A 222 22.61 17.26 2.49
C SER A 222 22.79 17.48 3.99
N ASN A 223 24.04 17.63 4.45
CA ASN A 223 24.40 18.02 5.81
C ASN A 223 23.76 17.13 6.90
N VAL A 224 23.86 15.82 6.71
CA VAL A 224 23.34 14.85 7.70
C VAL A 224 24.15 14.95 8.99
N ASP A 225 23.47 15.30 10.09
CA ASP A 225 24.04 15.22 11.45
C ASP A 225 23.85 13.80 12.00
N LEU A 226 24.96 13.15 12.36
CA LEU A 226 24.94 11.79 12.93
C LEU A 226 24.75 11.79 14.46
N SER A 227 24.83 12.96 15.12
CA SER A 227 24.74 13.03 16.57
C SER A 227 23.42 12.51 17.16
N PRO A 228 22.26 12.60 16.49
CA PRO A 228 21.03 11.96 16.99
C PRO A 228 21.13 10.45 17.12
N PHE A 229 21.87 9.78 16.21
CA PHE A 229 22.09 8.32 16.29
C PHE A 229 22.78 7.91 17.58
N LEU A 230 23.75 8.70 18.02
CA LEU A 230 24.49 8.43 19.25
C LEU A 230 23.69 8.86 20.49
N ARG A 231 23.16 10.09 20.50
CA ARG A 231 22.49 10.65 21.68
C ARG A 231 21.16 9.97 21.99
N LYS A 232 20.46 9.52 20.97
CA LYS A 232 19.10 8.91 21.11
C LYS A 232 19.09 7.40 20.80
N SER A 233 20.22 6.79 20.43
CA SER A 233 20.31 5.37 20.04
C SER A 233 19.29 4.97 18.98
N ILE A 234 18.99 5.87 18.03
CA ILE A 234 17.95 5.68 17.03
C ILE A 234 18.37 4.69 15.93
N ARG A 235 17.35 4.12 15.26
CA ARG A 235 17.53 3.26 14.09
C ARG A 235 16.75 3.81 12.90
N VAL A 236 17.39 3.79 11.73
CA VAL A 236 16.77 4.17 10.46
C VAL A 236 16.93 3.02 9.50
N GLU A 237 15.81 2.51 8.99
CA GLU A 237 15.78 1.37 8.07
C GLU A 237 14.96 1.69 6.83
N GLY A 238 15.44 1.28 5.66
CA GLY A 238 14.67 1.34 4.42
C GLY A 238 13.86 0.06 4.20
N SER A 239 12.69 0.18 3.60
CA SER A 239 11.88 -0.98 3.24
C SER A 239 11.28 -0.86 1.85
N ARG A 240 11.26 -1.98 1.13
CA ARG A 240 10.54 -2.15 -0.13
C ARG A 240 9.82 -3.50 -0.11
N LEU A 241 8.67 -3.59 -0.72
CA LEU A 241 7.93 -4.85 -0.86
C LEU A 241 8.22 -5.51 -2.21
N ARG A 242 7.95 -4.81 -3.30
CA ARG A 242 7.98 -5.35 -4.65
C ARG A 242 9.32 -5.98 -5.08
N SER A 243 10.45 -5.43 -4.65
CA SER A 243 11.79 -5.92 -5.02
C SER A 243 12.35 -6.97 -4.06
N ARG A 244 11.54 -7.45 -3.11
CA ARG A 244 11.91 -8.57 -2.25
C ARG A 244 11.78 -9.88 -3.02
N PRO A 245 12.60 -10.89 -2.70
CA PRO A 245 12.44 -12.25 -3.23
C PRO A 245 11.02 -12.79 -2.96
N LEU A 246 10.57 -13.70 -3.82
CA LEU A 246 9.21 -14.26 -3.75
C LEU A 246 8.94 -14.96 -2.42
N ASP A 247 9.87 -15.75 -1.92
CA ASP A 247 9.77 -16.45 -0.62
C ASP A 247 9.57 -15.46 0.56
N TYR A 248 10.23 -14.31 0.54
CA TYR A 248 9.99 -13.25 1.51
C TYR A 248 8.56 -12.71 1.42
N GLN A 249 8.07 -12.44 0.19
CA GLN A 249 6.71 -11.93 -0.03
C GLN A 249 5.65 -12.95 0.39
N ILE A 250 5.88 -14.23 0.08
CA ILE A 250 5.01 -15.34 0.52
C ILE A 250 4.96 -15.41 2.06
N ASN A 251 6.11 -15.34 2.72
CA ASN A 251 6.14 -15.34 4.19
C ASN A 251 5.37 -14.14 4.78
N LEU A 252 5.59 -12.94 4.25
CA LEU A 252 4.87 -11.73 4.65
C LEU A 252 3.35 -11.88 4.44
N ARG A 253 2.94 -12.37 3.26
CA ARG A 253 1.53 -12.66 2.95
C ARG A 253 0.94 -13.65 3.96
N ASN A 254 1.67 -14.73 4.28
CA ASN A 254 1.21 -15.74 5.24
C ASN A 254 1.06 -15.18 6.65
N LEU A 255 2.01 -14.34 7.11
CA LEU A 255 1.93 -13.66 8.40
C LEU A 255 0.73 -12.69 8.45
N PHE A 256 0.54 -11.90 7.41
CA PHE A 256 -0.61 -11.01 7.29
C PHE A 256 -1.93 -11.78 7.27
N TYR A 257 -2.02 -12.82 6.44
CA TYR A 257 -3.21 -13.66 6.31
C TYR A 257 -3.58 -14.34 7.63
N LYS A 258 -2.61 -14.79 8.40
CA LYS A 258 -2.82 -15.41 9.71
C LYS A 258 -3.26 -14.40 10.78
N ASN A 259 -2.58 -13.25 10.85
CA ASN A 259 -2.67 -12.36 12.01
C ASN A 259 -3.66 -11.20 11.82
N ILE A 260 -3.86 -10.74 10.58
CA ILE A 260 -4.62 -9.52 10.29
C ILE A 260 -5.85 -9.81 9.44
N PHE A 261 -5.71 -10.60 8.38
CA PHE A 261 -6.79 -10.80 7.42
C PHE A 261 -8.12 -11.28 8.04
N PRO A 262 -8.16 -12.20 9.03
CA PRO A 262 -9.42 -12.62 9.64
C PRO A 262 -10.21 -11.47 10.27
N LEU A 263 -9.55 -10.39 10.69
CA LEU A 263 -10.21 -9.23 11.29
C LEU A 263 -11.06 -8.44 10.29
N PHE A 264 -10.80 -8.54 8.99
CA PHE A 264 -11.65 -7.92 7.96
C PHE A 264 -13.00 -8.61 7.79
N THR A 265 -13.12 -9.86 8.19
CA THR A 265 -14.29 -10.69 7.96
C THR A 265 -15.17 -10.86 9.20
N THR A 266 -14.79 -10.24 10.32
CA THR A 266 -15.62 -10.22 11.53
C THR A 266 -16.84 -9.30 11.35
N PRO A 267 -18.00 -9.60 11.94
CA PRO A 267 -19.21 -8.77 11.80
C PRO A 267 -18.99 -7.30 12.17
N GLU A 268 -18.15 -7.05 13.19
CA GLU A 268 -17.75 -5.70 13.63
C GLU A 268 -16.26 -5.52 13.38
N SER A 269 -15.86 -5.58 12.10
CA SER A 269 -14.44 -5.42 11.75
C SER A 269 -13.84 -4.16 12.37
N PRO A 270 -12.77 -4.29 13.16
CA PRO A 270 -12.05 -3.13 13.68
C PRO A 270 -11.25 -2.40 12.61
N LEU A 271 -11.11 -3.00 11.41
CA LEU A 271 -10.29 -2.49 10.32
C LEU A 271 -11.15 -1.95 9.18
N LYS A 272 -10.76 -0.80 8.64
CA LYS A 272 -11.47 -0.14 7.55
C LYS A 272 -10.62 -0.09 6.28
N ILE A 273 -11.16 -0.62 5.20
CA ILE A 273 -10.60 -0.48 3.85
C ILE A 273 -11.19 0.78 3.24
N ILE A 274 -10.40 1.83 3.08
CA ILE A 274 -10.85 3.12 2.57
C ILE A 274 -10.59 3.20 1.06
N ILE A 275 -11.68 3.19 0.30
CA ILE A 275 -11.68 3.41 -1.15
C ILE A 275 -12.27 4.80 -1.40
N ASP A 276 -11.46 5.68 -2.00
CA ASP A 276 -11.86 7.04 -2.30
C ASP A 276 -12.72 7.10 -3.56
N LYS A 277 -12.25 6.48 -4.64
CA LYS A 277 -12.93 6.53 -5.92
C LYS A 277 -12.69 5.28 -6.76
N VAL A 278 -13.72 4.89 -7.51
CA VAL A 278 -13.67 3.82 -8.51
C VAL A 278 -13.82 4.44 -9.90
N PHE A 279 -12.90 4.10 -10.81
CA PHE A 279 -12.95 4.51 -12.21
C PHE A 279 -13.18 3.29 -13.11
N ASP A 280 -13.80 3.51 -14.25
CA ASP A 280 -13.75 2.58 -15.37
C ASP A 280 -12.35 2.61 -15.99
N TRP A 281 -11.80 1.47 -16.41
CA TRP A 281 -10.46 1.39 -16.99
C TRP A 281 -10.34 2.16 -18.32
N LYS A 282 -11.44 2.39 -19.02
CA LYS A 282 -11.48 3.28 -20.20
C LYS A 282 -11.09 4.72 -19.86
N LYS A 283 -11.16 5.09 -18.56
CA LYS A 283 -10.75 6.38 -18.00
C LYS A 283 -9.41 6.31 -17.23
N ILE A 284 -8.57 5.35 -17.58
CA ILE A 284 -7.31 5.11 -16.84
C ILE A 284 -6.41 6.36 -16.75
N SER A 285 -6.32 7.14 -17.81
CA SER A 285 -5.54 8.39 -17.81
C SER A 285 -6.11 9.45 -16.85
N GLU A 286 -7.45 9.53 -16.73
CA GLU A 286 -8.09 10.42 -15.74
C GLU A 286 -7.83 9.95 -14.32
N ALA A 287 -7.88 8.63 -14.09
CA ALA A 287 -7.63 8.02 -12.80
C ALA A 287 -6.18 8.26 -12.33
N HIS A 288 -5.19 8.17 -13.23
CA HIS A 288 -3.79 8.50 -12.91
C HIS A 288 -3.62 9.98 -12.56
N LYS A 289 -4.18 10.90 -13.37
CA LYS A 289 -4.16 12.33 -13.07
C LYS A 289 -4.82 12.65 -11.71
N TYR A 290 -5.91 11.95 -11.40
CA TYR A 290 -6.59 12.09 -10.11
C TYR A 290 -5.69 11.65 -8.95
N LEU A 291 -5.02 10.51 -9.07
CA LEU A 291 -4.07 10.03 -8.05
C LEU A 291 -2.87 10.99 -7.90
N GLU A 292 -2.30 11.45 -9.01
CA GLU A 292 -1.15 12.37 -9.04
C GLU A 292 -1.48 13.75 -8.45
N SER A 293 -2.74 14.18 -8.51
CA SER A 293 -3.18 15.43 -7.88
C SER A 293 -3.17 15.41 -6.35
N ASN A 294 -2.97 14.24 -5.74
CA ASN A 294 -2.93 14.04 -4.28
C ASN A 294 -4.19 14.53 -3.54
N VAL A 295 -5.35 14.58 -4.20
CA VAL A 295 -6.63 14.96 -3.56
C VAL A 295 -7.29 13.78 -2.86
N ASN A 296 -7.01 12.56 -3.29
CA ASN A 296 -7.61 11.31 -2.79
C ASN A 296 -7.36 11.07 -1.30
N ILE A 297 -8.28 10.35 -0.67
CA ILE A 297 -8.18 9.80 0.69
C ILE A 297 -8.31 8.29 0.60
N GLY A 298 -7.19 7.58 0.70
CA GLY A 298 -7.17 6.12 0.52
C GLY A 298 -6.95 5.68 -0.92
N LYS A 299 -7.53 4.55 -1.28
CA LYS A 299 -7.27 3.86 -2.56
C LYS A 299 -8.11 4.39 -3.71
N VAL A 300 -7.49 4.46 -4.87
CA VAL A 300 -8.18 4.64 -6.16
C VAL A 300 -8.23 3.28 -6.86
N ILE A 301 -9.40 2.89 -7.29
CA ILE A 301 -9.71 1.56 -7.82
C ILE A 301 -10.14 1.69 -9.28
N ILE A 302 -9.78 0.71 -10.08
CA ILE A 302 -10.16 0.62 -11.50
C ILE A 302 -11.00 -0.63 -11.72
N ASN A 303 -12.16 -0.45 -12.31
CA ASN A 303 -13.01 -1.53 -12.78
C ASN A 303 -12.61 -1.92 -14.20
N VAL A 304 -12.28 -3.20 -14.43
CA VAL A 304 -11.81 -3.75 -15.71
C VAL A 304 -12.96 -4.36 -16.53
N THR A 305 -14.11 -4.59 -15.93
CA THR A 305 -15.26 -5.17 -16.66
C THR A 305 -15.86 -4.16 -17.64
N ASP A 306 -16.20 -4.63 -18.84
CA ASP A 306 -16.95 -3.88 -19.88
C ASP A 306 -18.38 -3.57 -19.44
#